data_04aec209ee7b3c70f8abe712f8e31450
#
_entry.id   04aec209ee7b3c70f8abe712f8e31450
#
_cell.length_a   1.000
_cell.length_b   1.000
_cell.length_c   1.000
_cell.angle_alpha   90.00
_cell.angle_beta   90.00
_cell.angle_gamma   90.00
#
_symmetry.space_group_name_H-M   'P 1'
#
loop_
_entity.id
_entity.type
_entity.pdbx_description
1 polymer ?
#
loop_
_entity_poly.entity_id
_entity_poly.type
_entity_poly.pdbx_seq_one_letter_code
_entity_poly.pdbx_strand_id
1 'polypeptide(L)'
;SISVVISLIAYGIIAFVKDEFAILTIIITMIGALLGFFVFNHKPAKVFMGDVGSLSLGAMLAVISIALRVEWTLLLIGVVYVFETASVMLQVSYFKYTKRKYGEGRRIFRMTPFHHHLELGGISGKGDKWSEWKVDAFLWTVGALASTITLWMVLGNVMK
;
A
#
# COMPACT_ATOMS: atom_id res chain seq x y z
N SER A 1 6.37 4.73 2.60
CA SER A 1 6.54 5.81 1.61
C SER A 1 6.75 5.28 0.19
N ILE A 2 7.66 4.33 -0.03
CA ILE A 2 7.95 3.80 -1.40
C ILE A 2 6.73 3.12 -2.05
N SER A 3 5.92 2.39 -1.31
CA SER A 3 4.69 1.80 -1.85
C SER A 3 3.77 2.86 -2.47
N VAL A 4 3.66 4.05 -1.85
CA VAL A 4 2.89 5.17 -2.41
C VAL A 4 3.54 5.72 -3.68
N VAL A 5 4.88 5.78 -3.74
CA VAL A 5 5.60 6.19 -4.96
C VAL A 5 5.29 5.23 -6.12
N ILE A 6 5.28 3.92 -5.87
CA ILE A 6 4.91 2.91 -6.89
C ILE A 6 3.49 3.15 -7.40
N SER A 7 2.53 3.38 -6.48
CA SER A 7 1.15 3.71 -6.84
C SER A 7 1.05 5.00 -7.66
N LEU A 8 1.78 6.05 -7.27
CA LEU A 8 1.81 7.33 -7.99
C LEU A 8 2.44 7.20 -9.38
N ILE A 9 3.47 6.38 -9.56
CA ILE A 9 4.05 6.10 -10.87
C ILE A 9 3.00 5.47 -11.79
N ALA A 10 2.24 4.50 -11.31
CA ALA A 10 1.17 3.88 -12.09
C ALA A 10 0.10 4.89 -12.50
N TYR A 11 -0.36 5.74 -11.58
CA TYR A 11 -1.30 6.82 -11.91
C TYR A 11 -0.69 7.87 -12.84
N GLY A 12 0.61 8.16 -12.72
CA GLY A 12 1.33 9.06 -13.61
C GLY A 12 1.32 8.58 -15.06
N ILE A 13 1.51 7.27 -15.28
CA ILE A 13 1.41 6.67 -16.62
C ILE A 13 -0.02 6.77 -17.16
N ILE A 14 -1.03 6.50 -16.33
CA ILE A 14 -2.45 6.64 -16.72
C ILE A 14 -2.78 8.10 -17.07
N ALA A 15 -2.33 9.07 -16.25
CA ALA A 15 -2.52 10.49 -16.50
C ALA A 15 -1.87 10.94 -17.80
N PHE A 16 -0.66 10.47 -18.09
CA PHE A 16 0.06 10.76 -19.32
C PHE A 16 -0.70 10.24 -20.56
N VAL A 17 -1.19 8.99 -20.51
CA VAL A 17 -1.94 8.38 -21.63
C VAL A 17 -3.29 9.03 -21.86
N LYS A 18 -3.90 9.60 -20.79
CA LYS A 18 -5.17 10.35 -20.87
C LYS A 18 -4.99 11.84 -21.20
N ASP A 19 -3.78 12.31 -21.45
CA ASP A 19 -3.42 13.72 -21.71
C ASP A 19 -3.81 14.67 -20.55
N GLU A 20 -3.93 14.13 -19.31
CA GLU A 20 -4.28 14.92 -18.11
C GLU A 20 -3.00 15.50 -17.46
N PHE A 21 -2.38 16.46 -18.15
CA PHE A 21 -1.08 17.03 -17.73
C PHE A 21 -1.12 17.77 -16.40
N ALA A 22 -2.26 18.35 -16.02
CA ALA A 22 -2.41 19.00 -14.72
C ALA A 22 -2.27 17.98 -13.57
N ILE A 23 -2.94 16.83 -13.68
CA ILE A 23 -2.87 15.75 -12.72
C ILE A 23 -1.48 15.13 -12.71
N LEU A 24 -0.87 14.94 -13.89
CA LEU A 24 0.49 14.44 -14.03
C LEU A 24 1.50 15.34 -13.31
N THR A 25 1.37 16.67 -13.41
CA THR A 25 2.23 17.61 -12.69
C THR A 25 2.13 17.46 -11.18
N ILE A 26 0.91 17.30 -10.65
CA ILE A 26 0.68 17.04 -9.23
C ILE A 26 1.37 15.72 -8.81
N ILE A 27 1.20 14.67 -9.60
CA ILE A 27 1.79 13.36 -9.32
C ILE A 27 3.31 13.43 -9.27
N ILE A 28 3.95 14.07 -10.27
CA ILE A 28 5.41 14.20 -10.32
C ILE A 28 5.92 15.00 -9.11
N THR A 29 5.25 16.08 -8.76
CA THR A 29 5.59 16.89 -7.57
C THR A 29 5.51 16.06 -6.29
N MET A 30 4.47 15.24 -6.14
CA MET A 30 4.30 14.36 -4.98
C MET A 30 5.37 13.27 -4.92
N ILE A 31 5.73 12.68 -6.06
CA ILE A 31 6.82 11.69 -6.14
C ILE A 31 8.13 12.35 -5.68
N GLY A 32 8.44 13.54 -6.15
CA GLY A 32 9.63 14.27 -5.74
C GLY A 32 9.67 14.55 -4.24
N ALA A 33 8.56 15.00 -3.66
CA ALA A 33 8.43 15.22 -2.22
C ALA A 33 8.60 13.93 -1.39
N LEU A 34 8.01 12.82 -1.84
CA LEU A 34 8.11 11.53 -1.17
C LEU A 34 9.51 10.92 -1.26
N LEU A 35 10.20 11.08 -2.38
CA LEU A 35 11.59 10.65 -2.52
C LEU A 35 12.51 11.47 -1.61
N GLY A 36 12.31 12.79 -1.53
CA GLY A 36 13.02 13.64 -0.57
C GLY A 36 12.75 13.22 0.88
N PHE A 37 11.50 12.97 1.23
CA PHE A 37 11.14 12.44 2.56
C PHE A 37 11.79 11.07 2.84
N PHE A 38 11.86 10.19 1.86
CA PHE A 38 12.43 8.85 2.01
C PHE A 38 13.92 8.88 2.40
N VAL A 39 14.67 9.88 1.95
CA VAL A 39 16.08 10.07 2.35
C VAL A 39 16.23 10.20 3.87
N PHE A 40 15.26 10.81 4.55
CA PHE A 40 15.27 10.97 6.01
C PHE A 40 14.50 9.89 6.76
N ASN A 41 13.56 9.21 6.09
CA ASN A 41 12.71 8.16 6.66
C ASN A 41 13.33 6.75 6.57
N HIS A 42 14.33 6.54 5.67
CA HIS A 42 15.00 5.26 5.60
C HIS A 42 15.85 4.99 6.86
N LYS A 43 16.14 3.73 7.15
CA LYS A 43 16.80 3.31 8.38
C LYS A 43 18.29 3.70 8.46
N PRO A 44 18.72 4.21 9.61
CA PRO A 44 17.96 4.55 10.82
C PRO A 44 17.10 5.80 10.59
N ALA A 45 15.76 5.66 10.78
CA ALA A 45 14.82 6.72 10.47
C ALA A 45 15.03 7.95 11.36
N LYS A 46 15.23 9.12 10.74
CA LYS A 46 15.35 10.40 11.42
C LYS A 46 14.03 11.14 11.56
N VAL A 47 13.08 10.82 10.65
CA VAL A 47 11.75 11.44 10.58
C VAL A 47 10.71 10.37 10.33
N PHE A 48 9.57 10.46 11.01
CA PHE A 48 8.41 9.60 10.83
C PHE A 48 7.27 10.38 10.19
N MET A 49 6.52 9.73 9.29
CA MET A 49 5.42 10.38 8.55
C MET A 49 4.22 10.74 9.44
N GLY A 50 3.94 9.93 10.47
CA GLY A 50 2.76 10.07 11.33
C GLY A 50 1.43 9.88 10.59
N ASP A 51 0.32 9.99 11.34
CA ASP A 51 -1.02 9.78 10.81
C ASP A 51 -1.46 10.88 9.85
N VAL A 52 -1.06 12.13 10.09
CA VAL A 52 -1.38 13.25 9.22
C VAL A 52 -0.83 13.02 7.80
N GLY A 53 0.42 12.58 7.70
CA GLY A 53 1.04 12.30 6.40
C GLY A 53 0.42 11.08 5.71
N SER A 54 0.20 9.99 6.44
CA SER A 54 -0.36 8.76 5.87
C SER A 54 -1.80 8.92 5.38
N LEU A 55 -2.66 9.61 6.15
CA LEU A 55 -4.04 9.89 5.78
C LEU A 55 -4.10 10.85 4.58
N SER A 56 -3.27 11.89 4.57
CA SER A 56 -3.20 12.83 3.44
C SER A 56 -2.79 12.13 2.14
N LEU A 57 -1.83 11.22 2.19
CA LEU A 57 -1.39 10.46 1.01
C LEU A 57 -2.48 9.50 0.52
N GLY A 58 -3.19 8.83 1.44
CA GLY A 58 -4.33 7.99 1.08
C GLY A 58 -5.46 8.77 0.40
N ALA A 59 -5.82 9.94 0.96
CA ALA A 59 -6.80 10.84 0.37
C ALA A 59 -6.37 11.33 -1.02
N MET A 60 -5.09 11.68 -1.20
CA MET A 60 -4.55 12.12 -2.48
C MET A 60 -4.64 11.03 -3.55
N LEU A 61 -4.31 9.78 -3.23
CA LEU A 61 -4.46 8.65 -4.16
C LEU A 61 -5.94 8.48 -4.58
N ALA A 62 -6.86 8.60 -3.63
CA ALA A 62 -8.29 8.51 -3.92
C ALA A 62 -8.76 9.65 -4.84
N VAL A 63 -8.37 10.89 -4.57
CA VAL A 63 -8.71 12.05 -5.42
C VAL A 63 -8.13 11.89 -6.82
N ILE A 64 -6.88 11.45 -6.96
CA ILE A 64 -6.25 11.20 -8.27
C ILE A 64 -7.01 10.12 -9.04
N SER A 65 -7.40 9.02 -8.39
CA SER A 65 -8.14 7.93 -9.05
C SER A 65 -9.51 8.38 -9.56
N ILE A 66 -10.21 9.21 -8.79
CA ILE A 66 -11.50 9.81 -9.18
C ILE A 66 -11.30 10.80 -10.34
N ALA A 67 -10.31 11.69 -10.24
CA ALA A 67 -10.02 12.68 -11.27
C ALA A 67 -9.65 12.03 -12.62
N LEU A 68 -8.97 10.89 -12.59
CA LEU A 68 -8.63 10.10 -13.77
C LEU A 68 -9.78 9.18 -14.23
N ARG A 69 -10.91 9.13 -13.52
CA ARG A 69 -12.05 8.24 -13.78
C ARG A 69 -11.64 6.76 -13.86
N VAL A 70 -10.85 6.32 -12.88
CA VAL A 70 -10.35 4.95 -12.77
C VAL A 70 -10.41 4.47 -11.32
N GLU A 71 -11.48 4.79 -10.62
CA GLU A 71 -11.63 4.56 -9.18
C GLU A 71 -11.40 3.10 -8.77
N TRP A 72 -11.85 2.15 -9.61
CA TRP A 72 -11.69 0.73 -9.37
C TRP A 72 -10.21 0.30 -9.32
N THR A 73 -9.31 1.04 -9.99
CA THR A 73 -7.88 0.75 -9.97
C THR A 73 -7.26 1.00 -8.59
N LEU A 74 -7.91 1.81 -7.75
CA LEU A 74 -7.44 2.08 -6.39
C LEU A 74 -7.37 0.80 -5.55
N LEU A 75 -8.31 -0.13 -5.76
CA LEU A 75 -8.31 -1.43 -5.07
C LEU A 75 -7.14 -2.31 -5.51
N LEU A 76 -6.79 -2.30 -6.80
CA LEU A 76 -5.70 -3.10 -7.36
C LEU A 76 -4.33 -2.48 -7.04
N ILE A 77 -4.15 -1.20 -7.35
CA ILE A 77 -2.91 -0.46 -7.07
C ILE A 77 -2.66 -0.39 -5.55
N GLY A 78 -3.75 -0.23 -4.79
CA GLY A 78 -3.72 -0.18 -3.34
C GLY A 78 -3.82 -1.53 -2.63
N VAL A 79 -3.69 -2.67 -3.34
CA VAL A 79 -3.89 -4.01 -2.78
C VAL A 79 -3.09 -4.26 -1.50
N VAL A 80 -1.86 -3.76 -1.43
CA VAL A 80 -1.01 -3.89 -0.24
C VAL A 80 -1.66 -3.19 0.96
N TYR A 81 -2.17 -1.97 0.79
CA TYR A 81 -2.82 -1.20 1.88
C TYR A 81 -4.14 -1.83 2.30
N VAL A 82 -4.92 -2.29 1.33
CA VAL A 82 -6.19 -3.00 1.59
C VAL A 82 -5.92 -4.26 2.41
N PHE A 83 -4.91 -5.04 2.02
CA PHE A 83 -4.55 -6.28 2.71
C PHE A 83 -4.02 -6.02 4.13
N GLU A 84 -3.16 -5.02 4.31
CA GLU A 84 -2.66 -4.60 5.62
C GLU A 84 -3.81 -4.20 6.55
N THR A 85 -4.72 -3.36 6.07
CA THR A 85 -5.89 -2.92 6.85
C THR A 85 -6.83 -4.08 7.15
N ALA A 86 -7.13 -4.93 6.16
CA ALA A 86 -7.98 -6.09 6.31
C ALA A 86 -7.41 -7.07 7.35
N SER A 87 -6.09 -7.28 7.37
CA SER A 87 -5.44 -8.15 8.36
C SER A 87 -5.68 -7.68 9.79
N VAL A 88 -5.64 -6.37 10.04
CA VAL A 88 -5.93 -5.78 11.36
C VAL A 88 -7.41 -5.96 11.71
N MET A 89 -8.32 -5.64 10.78
CA MET A 89 -9.76 -5.77 11.00
C MET A 89 -10.17 -7.22 11.29
N LEU A 90 -9.65 -8.17 10.54
CA LEU A 90 -9.88 -9.61 10.75
C LEU A 90 -9.35 -10.06 12.11
N GLN A 91 -8.13 -9.69 12.45
CA GLN A 91 -7.53 -10.05 13.73
C GLN A 91 -8.35 -9.53 14.92
N VAL A 92 -8.71 -8.25 14.90
CA VAL A 92 -9.47 -7.61 15.98
C VAL A 92 -10.87 -8.21 16.10
N SER A 93 -11.55 -8.42 14.97
CA SER A 93 -12.89 -9.02 14.95
C SER A 93 -12.89 -10.46 15.47
N TYR A 94 -11.94 -11.26 14.99
CA TYR A 94 -11.79 -12.65 15.43
C TYR A 94 -11.40 -12.75 16.91
N PHE A 95 -10.49 -11.90 17.37
CA PHE A 95 -10.10 -11.86 18.77
C PHE A 95 -11.27 -11.50 19.69
N LYS A 96 -12.07 -10.49 19.32
CA LYS A 96 -13.27 -10.11 20.07
C LYS A 96 -14.33 -11.22 20.06
N TYR A 97 -14.55 -11.85 18.90
CA TYR A 97 -15.50 -12.95 18.76
C TYR A 97 -15.11 -14.15 19.63
N THR A 98 -13.85 -14.59 19.56
CA THR A 98 -13.38 -15.75 20.35
C THR A 98 -13.36 -15.45 21.83
N LYS A 99 -12.97 -14.24 22.25
CA LYS A 99 -13.03 -13.81 23.65
C LYS A 99 -14.46 -13.84 24.19
N ARG A 100 -15.44 -13.41 23.38
CA ARG A 100 -16.86 -13.44 23.79
C ARG A 100 -17.43 -14.85 23.88
N LYS A 101 -17.00 -15.76 22.98
CA LYS A 101 -17.54 -17.12 22.86
C LYS A 101 -16.86 -18.14 23.79
N TYR A 102 -15.56 -18.02 23.99
CA TYR A 102 -14.74 -19.01 24.69
C TYR A 102 -14.06 -18.47 25.95
N GLY A 103 -14.27 -17.19 26.30
CA GLY A 103 -13.59 -16.55 27.42
C GLY A 103 -12.13 -16.13 27.15
N GLU A 104 -11.50 -16.73 26.12
CA GLU A 104 -10.14 -16.46 25.73
C GLU A 104 -10.07 -15.93 24.29
N GLY A 105 -9.29 -14.85 24.09
CA GLY A 105 -9.06 -14.29 22.75
C GLY A 105 -8.02 -15.08 21.97
N ARG A 106 -8.42 -15.65 20.82
CA ARG A 106 -7.51 -16.35 19.92
C ARG A 106 -7.05 -15.41 18.79
N ARG A 107 -5.81 -15.58 18.33
CA ARG A 107 -5.21 -14.79 17.26
C ARG A 107 -5.10 -15.61 15.98
N ILE A 108 -5.41 -15.00 14.83
CA ILE A 108 -5.19 -15.59 13.49
C ILE A 108 -3.73 -15.39 13.08
N PHE A 109 -3.28 -14.12 13.14
CA PHE A 109 -1.90 -13.76 12.85
C PHE A 109 -1.10 -13.62 14.15
N ARG A 110 0.20 -13.90 14.11
CA ARG A 110 1.09 -13.71 15.27
C ARG A 110 1.09 -12.27 15.75
N MET A 111 1.12 -11.34 14.78
CA MET A 111 1.02 -9.90 15.02
C MET A 111 0.35 -9.23 13.81
N THR A 112 -0.29 -8.11 14.02
CA THR A 112 -0.87 -7.27 12.96
C THR A 112 -0.39 -5.84 13.12
N PRO A 113 -0.22 -5.09 12.04
CA PRO A 113 -0.51 -5.40 10.62
C PRO A 113 0.32 -6.57 10.05
N PHE A 114 -0.01 -7.04 8.82
CA PHE A 114 0.54 -8.27 8.25
C PHE A 114 2.08 -8.24 8.05
N HIS A 115 2.66 -7.08 7.79
CA HIS A 115 4.13 -6.96 7.70
C HIS A 115 4.85 -7.43 8.98
N HIS A 116 4.30 -7.15 10.17
CA HIS A 116 4.85 -7.67 11.42
C HIS A 116 4.70 -9.19 11.56
N HIS A 117 3.65 -9.78 10.97
CA HIS A 117 3.53 -11.23 10.90
C HIS A 117 4.67 -11.85 10.09
N LEU A 118 5.02 -11.23 8.95
CA LEU A 118 6.13 -11.65 8.10
C LEU A 118 7.49 -11.55 8.83
N GLU A 119 7.72 -10.49 9.57
CA GLU A 119 8.93 -10.29 10.38
C GLU A 119 9.11 -11.39 11.43
N LEU A 120 8.02 -11.86 12.03
CA LEU A 120 8.06 -12.83 13.13
C LEU A 120 8.15 -14.30 12.69
N GLY A 121 7.84 -14.63 11.45
CA GLY A 121 7.82 -16.03 11.04
C GLY A 121 7.49 -16.28 9.56
N GLY A 122 7.76 -15.31 8.68
CA GLY A 122 7.49 -15.43 7.24
C GLY A 122 6.00 -15.60 6.93
N ILE A 123 5.68 -16.02 5.71
CA ILE A 123 4.30 -16.14 5.22
C ILE A 123 3.46 -17.12 6.05
N SER A 124 4.05 -18.22 6.48
CA SER A 124 3.36 -19.26 7.28
C SER A 124 3.25 -18.93 8.78
N GLY A 125 3.93 -17.88 9.24
CA GLY A 125 4.05 -17.55 10.66
C GLY A 125 4.85 -18.55 11.51
N LYS A 126 5.35 -19.62 10.91
CA LYS A 126 6.12 -20.69 11.58
C LYS A 126 7.56 -20.79 11.06
N GLY A 127 7.89 -20.02 10.03
CA GLY A 127 9.22 -20.02 9.42
C GLY A 127 10.22 -19.10 10.12
N ASP A 128 11.35 -18.87 9.45
CA ASP A 128 12.40 -17.97 9.92
C ASP A 128 11.93 -16.51 9.93
N LYS A 129 12.48 -15.73 10.84
CA LYS A 129 12.24 -14.28 10.91
C LYS A 129 12.78 -13.61 9.64
N TRP A 130 11.92 -12.79 9.03
CA TRP A 130 12.33 -11.97 7.89
C TRP A 130 12.94 -10.67 8.38
N SER A 131 14.01 -10.22 7.74
CA SER A 131 14.52 -8.88 7.95
C SER A 131 13.50 -7.88 7.41
N GLU A 132 13.42 -6.69 8.02
CA GLU A 132 12.50 -5.62 7.60
C GLU A 132 12.68 -5.26 6.11
N TRP A 133 13.93 -5.24 5.60
CA TRP A 133 14.21 -5.04 4.18
C TRP A 133 13.60 -6.13 3.28
N LYS A 134 13.58 -7.37 3.74
CA LYS A 134 12.98 -8.48 3.01
C LYS A 134 11.46 -8.35 2.95
N VAL A 135 10.85 -7.89 4.05
CA VAL A 135 9.40 -7.62 4.11
C VAL A 135 9.05 -6.43 3.21
N ASP A 136 9.80 -5.34 3.30
CA ASP A 136 9.59 -4.16 2.46
C ASP A 136 9.72 -4.51 0.97
N ALA A 137 10.78 -5.21 0.58
CA ALA A 137 11.00 -5.65 -0.80
C ALA A 137 9.86 -6.55 -1.30
N PHE A 138 9.35 -7.45 -0.46
CA PHE A 138 8.22 -8.30 -0.80
C PHE A 138 6.95 -7.47 -1.05
N LEU A 139 6.61 -6.54 -0.16
CA LEU A 139 5.44 -5.68 -0.32
C LEU A 139 5.55 -4.74 -1.52
N TRP A 140 6.74 -4.22 -1.82
CA TRP A 140 6.99 -3.40 -3.01
C TRP A 140 6.84 -4.21 -4.30
N THR A 141 7.32 -5.47 -4.33
CA THR A 141 7.14 -6.34 -5.50
C THR A 141 5.67 -6.67 -5.73
N VAL A 142 4.92 -6.96 -4.69
CA VAL A 142 3.46 -7.19 -4.79
C VAL A 142 2.76 -5.94 -5.30
N GLY A 143 3.07 -4.76 -4.77
CA GLY A 143 2.53 -3.48 -5.23
C GLY A 143 2.88 -3.16 -6.69
N ALA A 144 4.12 -3.42 -7.10
CA ALA A 144 4.58 -3.22 -8.47
C ALA A 144 3.88 -4.16 -9.46
N LEU A 145 3.73 -5.45 -9.11
CA LEU A 145 3.00 -6.41 -9.94
C LEU A 145 1.53 -6.02 -10.09
N ALA A 146 0.86 -5.66 -9.00
CA ALA A 146 -0.53 -5.21 -9.03
C ALA A 146 -0.69 -3.95 -9.89
N SER A 147 0.24 -2.99 -9.77
CA SER A 147 0.27 -1.78 -10.59
C SER A 147 0.48 -2.09 -12.07
N THR A 148 1.36 -3.04 -12.41
CA THR A 148 1.62 -3.45 -13.79
C THR A 148 0.39 -4.10 -14.43
N ILE A 149 -0.29 -5.00 -13.69
CA ILE A 149 -1.54 -5.63 -14.14
C ILE A 149 -2.61 -4.57 -14.38
N THR A 150 -2.74 -3.61 -13.47
CA THR A 150 -3.70 -2.52 -13.59
C THR A 150 -3.43 -1.66 -14.81
N LEU A 151 -2.17 -1.30 -15.05
CA LEU A 151 -1.76 -0.56 -16.24
C LEU A 151 -2.13 -1.31 -17.51
N TRP A 152 -1.83 -2.60 -17.58
CA TRP A 152 -2.17 -3.42 -18.74
C TRP A 152 -3.69 -3.43 -19.01
N MET A 153 -4.51 -3.54 -17.96
CA MET A 153 -5.98 -3.52 -18.09
C MET A 153 -6.51 -2.16 -18.53
N VAL A 154 -6.00 -1.06 -17.95
CA VAL A 154 -6.43 0.30 -18.29
C VAL A 154 -5.99 0.68 -19.71
N LEU A 155 -4.73 0.45 -20.07
CA LEU A 155 -4.19 0.78 -21.38
C LEU A 155 -4.87 -0.06 -22.49
N GLY A 156 -5.15 -1.34 -22.22
CA GLY A 156 -5.88 -2.19 -23.15
C GLY A 156 -7.32 -1.72 -23.44
N ASN A 157 -7.92 -0.98 -22.51
CA ASN A 157 -9.25 -0.38 -22.70
C ASN A 157 -9.21 1.02 -23.35
N VAL A 158 -8.14 1.77 -23.15
CA VAL A 158 -7.97 3.12 -23.72
C VAL A 158 -7.54 3.07 -25.19
N MET A 159 -6.80 2.04 -25.58
CA MET A 159 -6.32 1.86 -26.95
C MET A 159 -7.33 1.16 -27.90
N LYS A 160 -8.51 0.80 -27.42
CA LYS A 160 -9.65 0.32 -28.22
C LYS A 160 -10.63 1.44 -28.51
#